data_ef087f755aaed748206c62c249e3323f
#
_entry.id   ef087f755aaed748206c62c249e3323f
#
_cell.length_a   1.000
_cell.length_b   1.000
_cell.length_c   1.000
_cell.angle_alpha   90.00
_cell.angle_beta   90.00
_cell.angle_gamma   90.00
#
_symmetry.space_group_name_H-M   'P 1'
#
loop_
_entity.id
_entity.type
_entity.pdbx_description
1 polymer ?
#
loop_
_entity_poly.entity_id
_entity_poly.type
_entity_poly.pdbx_seq_one_letter_code
_entity_poly.pdbx_strand_id
1 'polypeptide(L)'
;LAKDHNLVLVARNKDKLGELSRSLQGSHLTIQVDMGADESIAAMATELASKNVVLDGLVLMPPQPHAANDPMPSPDVWRELFQTSFIGPLSVLKAAVTRMQPVPSAGKRCKIVIISGISSAQVLSHYATANVIRTAWVGQAKTLAFALGEKGIHINTLSLGGTLSPWYREKMEQKAQKAGVTFDQQIVTETENVPLRKYGQPAEVAGAVEALLSCFSDHITGTNIMHDGGFTRAY
;
A
#
# COMPACT_ATOMS: atom_id res chain seq x y z
N LEU A 1 12.88 -3.12 -7.54
CA LEU A 1 13.02 -4.24 -6.58
C LEU A 1 13.39 -5.56 -7.26
N ALA A 2 12.66 -6.01 -8.31
CA ALA A 2 12.91 -7.32 -8.94
C ALA A 2 14.33 -7.50 -9.54
N LYS A 3 15.03 -6.42 -9.85
CA LYS A 3 16.42 -6.48 -10.37
C LYS A 3 17.43 -6.88 -9.30
N ASP A 4 17.16 -6.51 -8.04
CA ASP A 4 18.13 -6.58 -6.95
C ASP A 4 17.66 -7.46 -5.79
N HIS A 5 16.41 -7.95 -5.84
CA HIS A 5 15.77 -8.70 -4.75
C HIS A 5 15.00 -9.91 -5.26
N ASN A 6 15.03 -10.98 -4.48
CA ASN A 6 14.08 -12.08 -4.62
C ASN A 6 12.73 -11.65 -4.02
N LEU A 7 11.65 -11.79 -4.78
CA LEU A 7 10.33 -11.34 -4.34
C LEU A 7 9.42 -12.51 -3.97
N VAL A 8 8.58 -12.28 -2.98
CA VAL A 8 7.37 -13.04 -2.74
C VAL A 8 6.21 -12.19 -3.24
N LEU A 9 5.64 -12.56 -4.37
CA LEU A 9 4.53 -11.87 -5.00
C LEU A 9 3.21 -12.46 -4.49
N VAL A 10 2.36 -11.60 -3.95
CA VAL A 10 1.11 -12.03 -3.31
C VAL A 10 -0.07 -11.26 -3.90
N ALA A 11 -1.07 -11.97 -4.42
CA ALA A 11 -2.33 -11.38 -4.87
C ALA A 11 -3.43 -12.44 -5.01
N ARG A 12 -4.68 -11.99 -5.19
CA ARG A 12 -5.85 -12.88 -5.35
C ARG A 12 -5.89 -13.62 -6.68
N ASN A 13 -5.43 -12.99 -7.76
CA ASN A 13 -5.50 -13.55 -9.10
C ASN A 13 -4.23 -14.32 -9.43
N LYS A 14 -4.33 -15.65 -9.48
CA LYS A 14 -3.21 -16.57 -9.74
C LYS A 14 -2.61 -16.37 -11.12
N ASP A 15 -3.45 -16.16 -12.14
CA ASP A 15 -2.99 -16.03 -13.54
C ASP A 15 -2.16 -14.77 -13.72
N LYS A 16 -2.68 -13.62 -13.21
CA LYS A 16 -1.94 -12.35 -13.21
C LYS A 16 -0.64 -12.40 -12.39
N LEU A 17 -0.62 -13.15 -11.28
CA LEU A 17 0.63 -13.39 -10.54
C LEU A 17 1.64 -14.15 -11.40
N GLY A 18 1.19 -15.19 -12.11
CA GLY A 18 2.04 -15.96 -13.00
C GLY A 18 2.57 -15.14 -14.17
N GLU A 19 1.73 -14.29 -14.78
CA GLU A 19 2.12 -13.36 -15.84
C GLU A 19 3.16 -12.35 -15.32
N LEU A 20 2.90 -11.73 -14.17
CA LEU A 20 3.83 -10.79 -13.54
C LEU A 20 5.18 -11.46 -13.26
N SER A 21 5.17 -12.63 -12.61
CA SER A 21 6.40 -13.35 -12.30
C SER A 21 7.24 -13.66 -13.54
N ARG A 22 6.61 -14.05 -14.65
CA ARG A 22 7.29 -14.29 -15.94
C ARG A 22 7.84 -13.03 -16.60
N SER A 23 7.24 -11.87 -16.34
CA SER A 23 7.70 -10.59 -16.89
C SER A 23 8.88 -9.98 -16.13
N LEU A 24 9.15 -10.47 -14.91
CA LEU A 24 10.23 -9.99 -14.06
C LEU A 24 11.51 -10.81 -14.28
N GLN A 25 12.66 -10.16 -14.08
CA GLN A 25 13.96 -10.86 -14.07
C GLN A 25 14.18 -11.55 -12.72
N GLY A 26 14.70 -12.77 -12.74
CA GLY A 26 15.00 -13.55 -11.54
C GLY A 26 13.97 -14.63 -11.25
N SER A 27 14.12 -15.28 -10.10
CA SER A 27 13.20 -16.32 -9.62
C SER A 27 12.40 -15.77 -8.43
N HIS A 28 11.10 -15.67 -8.58
CA HIS A 28 10.21 -15.12 -7.58
C HIS A 28 9.19 -16.15 -7.11
N LEU A 29 8.91 -16.17 -5.81
CA LEU A 29 7.85 -16.99 -5.24
C LEU A 29 6.49 -16.29 -5.48
N THR A 30 5.51 -17.03 -5.95
CA THR A 30 4.13 -16.52 -6.09
C THR A 30 3.21 -17.26 -5.14
N ILE A 31 2.42 -16.54 -4.36
CA ILE A 31 1.43 -17.11 -3.45
C ILE A 31 0.09 -16.43 -3.71
N GLN A 32 -0.93 -17.23 -4.03
CA GLN A 32 -2.28 -16.71 -4.14
C GLN A 32 -2.87 -16.48 -2.75
N VAL A 33 -3.32 -15.26 -2.45
CA VAL A 33 -3.92 -14.89 -1.16
C VAL A 33 -5.09 -13.97 -1.36
N ASP A 34 -6.19 -14.30 -0.71
CA ASP A 34 -7.27 -13.36 -0.44
C ASP A 34 -7.11 -12.82 0.98
N MET A 35 -6.82 -11.51 1.10
CA MET A 35 -6.65 -10.85 2.40
C MET A 35 -7.98 -10.73 3.16
N GLY A 36 -9.12 -10.99 2.55
CA GLY A 36 -10.42 -11.04 3.22
C GLY A 36 -10.75 -12.40 3.84
N ALA A 37 -9.97 -13.45 3.55
CA ALA A 37 -10.22 -14.82 3.98
C ALA A 37 -9.11 -15.34 4.92
N ASP A 38 -9.45 -15.60 6.17
CA ASP A 38 -8.49 -16.01 7.20
C ASP A 38 -7.77 -17.31 6.85
N GLU A 39 -8.47 -18.28 6.23
CA GLU A 39 -7.87 -19.55 5.79
C GLU A 39 -6.82 -19.32 4.70
N SER A 40 -7.06 -18.38 3.79
CA SER A 40 -6.11 -18.02 2.73
C SER A 40 -4.83 -17.41 3.31
N ILE A 41 -4.98 -16.58 4.34
CA ILE A 41 -3.84 -15.97 5.05
C ILE A 41 -3.07 -17.03 5.84
N ALA A 42 -3.76 -17.96 6.51
CA ALA A 42 -3.13 -19.06 7.24
C ALA A 42 -2.35 -19.99 6.31
N ALA A 43 -2.89 -20.29 5.11
CA ALA A 43 -2.20 -21.06 4.09
C ALA A 43 -0.91 -20.36 3.61
N MET A 44 -0.97 -19.04 3.36
CA MET A 44 0.22 -18.25 3.03
C MET A 44 1.29 -18.33 4.13
N ALA A 45 0.89 -18.16 5.39
CA ALA A 45 1.83 -18.22 6.51
C ALA A 45 2.51 -19.58 6.60
N THR A 46 1.76 -20.67 6.38
CA THR A 46 2.28 -22.05 6.34
C THR A 46 3.24 -22.23 5.17
N GLU A 47 2.93 -21.72 3.99
CA GLU A 47 3.80 -21.82 2.81
C GLU A 47 5.10 -21.05 3.00
N LEU A 48 5.06 -19.84 3.54
CA LEU A 48 6.25 -19.07 3.89
C LEU A 48 7.14 -19.81 4.88
N ALA A 49 6.54 -20.48 5.88
CA ALA A 49 7.26 -21.24 6.88
C ALA A 49 7.89 -22.52 6.28
N SER A 50 7.14 -23.31 5.50
CA SER A 50 7.61 -24.55 4.89
C SER A 50 8.75 -24.35 3.90
N LYS A 51 8.78 -23.19 3.21
CA LYS A 51 9.84 -22.80 2.29
C LYS A 51 11.00 -22.06 2.98
N ASN A 52 10.98 -21.95 4.31
CA ASN A 52 11.99 -21.21 5.08
C ASN A 52 12.25 -19.79 4.56
N VAL A 53 11.21 -19.11 4.09
CA VAL A 53 11.35 -17.74 3.58
C VAL A 53 11.77 -16.82 4.71
N VAL A 54 12.80 -16.00 4.47
CA VAL A 54 13.21 -14.87 5.33
C VAL A 54 12.93 -13.58 4.57
N LEU A 55 12.32 -12.62 5.25
CA LEU A 55 11.92 -11.35 4.66
C LEU A 55 12.79 -10.21 5.22
N ASP A 56 13.39 -9.43 4.34
CA ASP A 56 14.10 -8.19 4.69
C ASP A 56 13.19 -6.95 4.56
N GLY A 57 12.12 -7.06 3.79
CA GLY A 57 11.15 -5.98 3.59
C GLY A 57 9.75 -6.46 3.25
N LEU A 58 8.78 -5.59 3.46
CA LEU A 58 7.38 -5.80 3.09
C LEU A 58 6.81 -4.52 2.47
N VAL A 59 6.19 -4.65 1.31
CA VAL A 59 5.27 -3.64 0.77
C VAL A 59 3.86 -4.18 0.93
N LEU A 60 3.12 -3.64 1.89
CA LEU A 60 1.74 -4.02 2.13
C LEU A 60 0.81 -3.06 1.39
N MET A 61 -0.02 -3.61 0.52
CA MET A 61 -1.05 -2.87 -0.23
C MET A 61 -2.44 -3.36 0.20
N PRO A 62 -2.98 -2.86 1.32
CA PRO A 62 -4.31 -3.26 1.77
C PRO A 62 -5.36 -3.00 0.68
N PRO A 63 -6.35 -3.89 0.49
CA PRO A 63 -7.49 -3.58 -0.37
C PRO A 63 -8.10 -2.24 0.04
N GLN A 64 -8.33 -1.38 -0.95
CA GLN A 64 -8.86 -0.05 -0.68
C GLN A 64 -10.39 -0.08 -0.71
N PRO A 65 -11.07 0.51 0.28
CA PRO A 65 -12.51 0.71 0.23
C PRO A 65 -12.91 1.47 -1.04
N HIS A 66 -14.03 1.09 -1.63
CA HIS A 66 -14.58 1.83 -2.76
C HIS A 66 -14.97 3.24 -2.35
N ALA A 67 -15.02 4.14 -3.33
CA ALA A 67 -15.56 5.49 -3.11
C ALA A 67 -17.01 5.38 -2.64
N ALA A 68 -17.32 6.03 -1.51
CA ALA A 68 -18.64 6.04 -0.90
C ALA A 68 -18.88 7.40 -0.24
N ASN A 69 -20.08 7.93 -0.41
CA ASN A 69 -20.48 9.22 0.17
C ASN A 69 -21.21 9.05 1.52
N ASP A 70 -21.69 7.83 1.82
CA ASP A 70 -22.37 7.57 3.09
C ASP A 70 -21.34 7.45 4.23
N PRO A 71 -21.33 8.37 5.20
CA PRO A 71 -20.42 8.33 6.34
C PRO A 71 -20.88 7.36 7.43
N MET A 72 -22.11 6.87 7.38
CA MET A 72 -22.70 5.97 8.40
C MET A 72 -23.41 4.78 7.74
N PRO A 73 -22.71 3.96 6.94
CA PRO A 73 -23.31 2.77 6.36
C PRO A 73 -23.68 1.77 7.46
N SER A 74 -24.43 0.73 7.10
CA SER A 74 -24.86 -0.29 8.05
C SER A 74 -23.66 -0.95 8.77
N PRO A 75 -23.88 -1.50 9.98
CA PRO A 75 -22.84 -2.22 10.71
C PRO A 75 -22.22 -3.38 9.91
N ASP A 76 -22.97 -4.04 9.04
CA ASP A 76 -22.46 -5.15 8.23
C ASP A 76 -21.49 -4.66 7.17
N VAL A 77 -21.75 -3.52 6.53
CA VAL A 77 -20.79 -2.86 5.62
C VAL A 77 -19.50 -2.50 6.36
N TRP A 78 -19.59 -1.98 7.58
CA TRP A 78 -18.40 -1.70 8.39
C TRP A 78 -17.61 -2.96 8.74
N ARG A 79 -18.30 -4.05 9.14
CA ARG A 79 -17.62 -5.33 9.43
C ARG A 79 -16.86 -5.86 8.22
N GLU A 80 -17.48 -5.85 7.05
CA GLU A 80 -16.86 -6.27 5.81
C GLU A 80 -15.65 -5.40 5.45
N LEU A 81 -15.79 -4.08 5.51
CA LEU A 81 -14.70 -3.14 5.21
C LEU A 81 -13.52 -3.30 6.17
N PHE A 82 -13.77 -3.43 7.47
CA PHE A 82 -12.70 -3.68 8.44
C PHE A 82 -12.06 -5.05 8.22
N GLN A 83 -12.83 -6.10 7.95
CA GLN A 83 -12.27 -7.42 7.67
C GLN A 83 -11.36 -7.39 6.46
N THR A 84 -11.84 -6.85 5.33
CA THR A 84 -11.12 -6.92 4.06
C THR A 84 -9.97 -5.93 3.95
N SER A 85 -10.13 -4.73 4.51
CA SER A 85 -9.19 -3.61 4.31
C SER A 85 -8.29 -3.30 5.51
N PHE A 86 -8.52 -3.96 6.67
CA PHE A 86 -7.73 -3.74 7.88
C PHE A 86 -7.34 -5.04 8.58
N ILE A 87 -8.30 -5.85 9.04
CA ILE A 87 -8.02 -7.04 9.88
C ILE A 87 -7.24 -8.10 9.09
N GLY A 88 -7.72 -8.46 7.91
CA GLY A 88 -7.03 -9.43 7.05
C GLY A 88 -5.62 -8.97 6.63
N PRO A 89 -5.45 -7.76 6.08
CA PRO A 89 -4.11 -7.22 5.79
C PRO A 89 -3.20 -7.11 7.03
N LEU A 90 -3.74 -6.82 8.21
CA LEU A 90 -2.99 -6.83 9.46
C LEU A 90 -2.51 -8.25 9.82
N SER A 91 -3.32 -9.27 9.54
CA SER A 91 -2.93 -10.67 9.71
C SER A 91 -1.82 -11.09 8.73
N VAL A 92 -1.88 -10.60 7.49
CA VAL A 92 -0.77 -10.76 6.51
C VAL A 92 0.50 -10.08 7.01
N LEU A 93 0.42 -8.86 7.53
CA LEU A 93 1.56 -8.15 8.12
C LEU A 93 2.13 -8.93 9.29
N LYS A 94 1.29 -9.43 10.20
CA LYS A 94 1.72 -10.26 11.34
C LYS A 94 2.48 -11.50 10.85
N ALA A 95 1.96 -12.23 9.86
CA ALA A 95 2.64 -13.40 9.29
C ALA A 95 4.00 -13.02 8.68
N ALA A 96 4.08 -11.91 7.95
CA ALA A 96 5.34 -11.42 7.39
C ALA A 96 6.36 -11.04 8.48
N VAL A 97 5.95 -10.35 9.53
CA VAL A 97 6.82 -9.97 10.66
C VAL A 97 7.46 -11.20 11.33
N THR A 98 6.74 -12.34 11.44
CA THR A 98 7.31 -13.58 11.99
C THR A 98 8.43 -14.16 11.11
N ARG A 99 8.55 -13.72 9.87
CA ARG A 99 9.59 -14.17 8.93
C ARG A 99 10.74 -13.15 8.79
N MET A 100 10.68 -12.02 9.49
CA MET A 100 11.73 -11.01 9.50
C MET A 100 12.81 -11.35 10.54
N GLN A 101 14.09 -11.23 10.14
CA GLN A 101 15.25 -11.53 10.98
C GLN A 101 16.23 -10.34 10.96
N PRO A 102 15.87 -9.21 11.58
CA PRO A 102 16.79 -8.08 11.71
C PRO A 102 17.93 -8.42 12.67
N VAL A 103 19.08 -7.79 12.44
CA VAL A 103 20.26 -7.89 13.32
C VAL A 103 20.74 -6.46 13.61
N PRO A 104 20.10 -5.76 14.57
CA PRO A 104 20.36 -4.34 14.85
C PRO A 104 21.83 -4.04 15.15
N SER A 105 22.50 -4.92 15.90
CA SER A 105 23.92 -4.81 16.23
C SER A 105 24.85 -4.86 15.00
N ALA A 106 24.42 -5.50 13.93
CA ALA A 106 25.13 -5.55 12.64
C ALA A 106 24.58 -4.54 11.61
N GLY A 107 23.74 -3.59 12.03
CA GLY A 107 23.13 -2.61 11.12
C GLY A 107 22.02 -3.17 10.23
N LYS A 108 21.70 -4.47 10.31
CA LYS A 108 20.64 -5.07 9.49
C LYS A 108 19.26 -4.71 10.04
N ARG A 109 18.48 -3.99 9.25
CA ARG A 109 17.10 -3.58 9.54
C ARG A 109 16.13 -4.25 8.57
N CYS A 110 14.92 -4.56 9.04
CA CYS A 110 13.80 -4.94 8.18
C CYS A 110 12.85 -3.74 8.05
N LYS A 111 12.24 -3.59 6.89
CA LYS A 111 11.44 -2.38 6.60
C LYS A 111 10.08 -2.72 6.02
N ILE A 112 9.07 -2.02 6.50
CA ILE A 112 7.68 -2.20 6.10
C ILE A 112 7.16 -0.87 5.56
N VAL A 113 6.60 -0.90 4.36
CA VAL A 113 5.90 0.23 3.74
C VAL A 113 4.45 -0.17 3.53
N ILE A 114 3.53 0.54 4.17
CA ILE A 114 2.10 0.37 3.98
C ILE A 114 1.62 1.41 2.97
N ILE A 115 1.08 0.96 1.85
CA ILE A 115 0.48 1.85 0.85
C ILE A 115 -0.92 2.23 1.31
N SER A 116 -1.15 3.52 1.43
CA SER A 116 -2.43 4.11 1.84
C SER A 116 -2.84 5.23 0.87
N GLY A 117 -3.71 6.11 1.28
CA GLY A 117 -4.13 7.27 0.49
C GLY A 117 -4.25 8.51 1.36
N ILE A 118 -4.19 9.68 0.74
CA ILE A 118 -4.19 11.00 1.40
C ILE A 118 -5.38 11.25 2.33
N SER A 119 -6.48 10.51 2.17
CA SER A 119 -7.60 10.62 3.11
C SER A 119 -7.28 10.04 4.50
N SER A 120 -6.09 9.54 4.71
CA SER A 120 -5.54 9.25 6.05
C SER A 120 -5.17 10.50 6.85
N ALA A 121 -4.97 11.63 6.20
CA ALA A 121 -4.56 12.90 6.81
C ALA A 121 -5.55 14.03 6.54
N GLN A 122 -6.32 13.95 5.46
CA GLN A 122 -7.29 14.97 5.05
C GLN A 122 -8.60 14.31 4.66
N VAL A 123 -9.72 14.74 5.26
CA VAL A 123 -11.04 14.21 4.91
C VAL A 123 -11.39 14.53 3.46
N LEU A 124 -11.78 13.50 2.73
CA LEU A 124 -12.35 13.62 1.38
C LEU A 124 -13.79 13.10 1.43
N SER A 125 -14.78 13.93 1.10
CA SER A 125 -16.21 13.63 1.24
C SER A 125 -16.64 12.37 0.47
N HIS A 126 -16.08 12.15 -0.71
CA HIS A 126 -16.38 11.00 -1.56
C HIS A 126 -15.62 9.71 -1.17
N TYR A 127 -14.89 9.74 -0.05
CA TYR A 127 -14.18 8.60 0.54
C TYR A 127 -14.58 8.37 2.00
N ALA A 128 -15.87 8.56 2.35
CA ALA A 128 -16.36 8.57 3.70
C ALA A 128 -15.85 7.40 4.57
N THR A 129 -16.01 6.16 4.11
CA THR A 129 -15.51 4.97 4.80
C THR A 129 -14.00 4.79 4.68
N ALA A 130 -13.42 5.13 3.54
CA ALA A 130 -11.98 5.02 3.32
C ALA A 130 -11.19 5.98 4.21
N ASN A 131 -11.72 7.16 4.56
CA ASN A 131 -11.11 8.08 5.52
C ASN A 131 -10.81 7.35 6.84
N VAL A 132 -11.77 6.59 7.36
CA VAL A 132 -11.66 5.86 8.63
C VAL A 132 -10.62 4.73 8.54
N ILE A 133 -10.73 3.88 7.52
CA ILE A 133 -9.81 2.74 7.35
C ILE A 133 -8.37 3.21 7.15
N ARG A 134 -8.15 4.26 6.35
CA ARG A 134 -6.81 4.79 6.10
C ARG A 134 -6.21 5.45 7.33
N THR A 135 -7.00 6.14 8.14
CA THR A 135 -6.56 6.70 9.42
C THR A 135 -6.23 5.58 10.42
N ALA A 136 -7.00 4.49 10.45
CA ALA A 136 -6.69 3.34 11.28
C ALA A 136 -5.30 2.75 10.95
N TRP A 137 -4.93 2.69 9.66
CA TRP A 137 -3.59 2.25 9.25
C TRP A 137 -2.47 3.18 9.73
N VAL A 138 -2.67 4.49 9.73
CA VAL A 138 -1.68 5.44 10.27
C VAL A 138 -1.49 5.24 11.77
N GLY A 139 -2.58 5.09 12.52
CA GLY A 139 -2.52 4.77 13.95
C GLY A 139 -1.83 3.44 14.23
N GLN A 140 -2.17 2.40 13.45
CA GLN A 140 -1.56 1.08 13.59
C GLN A 140 -0.07 1.09 13.25
N ALA A 141 0.35 1.78 12.18
CA ALA A 141 1.76 1.91 11.82
C ALA A 141 2.56 2.61 12.93
N LYS A 142 2.01 3.68 13.53
CA LYS A 142 2.63 4.36 14.66
C LYS A 142 2.78 3.42 15.87
N THR A 143 1.74 2.68 16.23
CA THR A 143 1.76 1.71 17.33
C THR A 143 2.82 0.63 17.10
N LEU A 144 2.88 0.08 15.88
CA LEU A 144 3.87 -0.95 15.53
C LEU A 144 5.30 -0.40 15.48
N ALA A 145 5.51 0.87 15.12
CA ALA A 145 6.83 1.50 15.15
C ALA A 145 7.41 1.49 16.57
N PHE A 146 6.59 1.75 17.59
CA PHE A 146 7.01 1.65 19.00
C PHE A 146 7.25 0.20 19.44
N ALA A 147 6.43 -0.74 19.00
CA ALA A 147 6.52 -2.14 19.40
C ALA A 147 7.68 -2.91 18.71
N LEU A 148 8.05 -2.50 17.51
CA LEU A 148 8.99 -3.23 16.65
C LEU A 148 10.32 -2.50 16.41
N GLY A 149 10.39 -1.19 16.69
CA GLY A 149 11.56 -0.37 16.41
C GLY A 149 12.82 -0.85 17.12
N GLU A 150 12.73 -1.16 18.41
CA GLU A 150 13.84 -1.73 19.20
C GLU A 150 14.33 -3.07 18.63
N LYS A 151 13.42 -3.84 18.03
CA LYS A 151 13.75 -5.10 17.35
C LYS A 151 14.42 -4.91 15.99
N GLY A 152 14.56 -3.67 15.50
CA GLY A 152 15.16 -3.35 14.19
C GLY A 152 14.19 -3.50 13.02
N ILE A 153 12.88 -3.40 13.25
CA ILE A 153 11.87 -3.38 12.20
C ILE A 153 11.26 -1.99 12.13
N HIS A 154 11.47 -1.32 11.00
CA HIS A 154 10.91 0.00 10.73
C HIS A 154 9.61 -0.13 9.93
N ILE A 155 8.64 0.72 10.22
CA ILE A 155 7.35 0.71 9.54
C ILE A 155 6.88 2.13 9.25
N ASN A 156 6.51 2.40 7.99
CA ASN A 156 6.01 3.69 7.56
C ASN A 156 4.80 3.52 6.64
N THR A 157 3.96 4.52 6.59
CA THR A 157 2.83 4.59 5.67
C THR A 157 3.18 5.57 4.55
N LEU A 158 2.96 5.16 3.30
CA LEU A 158 3.05 6.01 2.12
C LEU A 158 1.63 6.29 1.62
N SER A 159 1.16 7.51 1.84
CA SER A 159 -0.20 7.95 1.50
C SER A 159 -0.22 8.63 0.13
N LEU A 160 -0.85 7.96 -0.82
CA LEU A 160 -0.87 8.39 -2.22
C LEU A 160 -2.01 9.37 -2.50
N GLY A 161 -1.70 10.42 -3.24
CA GLY A 161 -2.68 11.24 -3.96
C GLY A 161 -3.12 10.59 -5.26
N GLY A 162 -3.64 11.38 -6.19
CA GLY A 162 -3.97 10.91 -7.53
C GLY A 162 -2.73 10.34 -8.21
N THR A 163 -2.82 9.08 -8.65
CA THR A 163 -1.74 8.36 -9.33
C THR A 163 -2.28 7.75 -10.62
N LEU A 164 -1.64 8.04 -11.75
CA LEU A 164 -2.04 7.57 -13.08
C LEU A 164 -1.65 6.09 -13.31
N SER A 165 -2.21 5.20 -12.44
CA SER A 165 -2.20 3.77 -12.73
C SER A 165 -3.00 3.49 -14.01
N PRO A 166 -2.83 2.31 -14.66
CA PRO A 166 -3.62 1.97 -15.87
C PRO A 166 -5.13 2.15 -15.67
N TRP A 167 -5.67 1.68 -14.55
CA TRP A 167 -7.09 1.85 -14.21
C TRP A 167 -7.49 3.32 -14.03
N TYR A 168 -6.65 4.13 -13.36
CA TYR A 168 -6.97 5.53 -13.11
C TYR A 168 -6.84 6.37 -14.38
N ARG A 169 -5.89 6.03 -15.26
CA ARG A 169 -5.77 6.62 -16.59
C ARG A 169 -7.01 6.39 -17.42
N GLU A 170 -7.47 5.13 -17.53
CA GLU A 170 -8.69 4.78 -18.23
C GLU A 170 -9.90 5.55 -17.69
N LYS A 171 -10.03 5.68 -16.37
CA LYS A 171 -11.08 6.50 -15.75
C LYS A 171 -11.01 7.97 -16.17
N MET A 172 -9.82 8.56 -16.28
CA MET A 172 -9.64 9.93 -16.73
C MET A 172 -9.93 10.09 -18.23
N GLU A 173 -9.59 9.10 -19.06
CA GLU A 173 -9.93 9.06 -20.48
C GLU A 173 -11.46 9.03 -20.67
N GLN A 174 -12.17 8.20 -19.91
CA GLN A 174 -13.65 8.15 -19.91
C GLN A 174 -14.26 9.48 -19.46
N LYS A 175 -13.69 10.16 -18.46
CA LYS A 175 -14.14 11.49 -18.02
C LYS A 175 -13.92 12.54 -19.13
N ALA A 176 -12.76 12.54 -19.76
CA ALA A 176 -12.43 13.46 -20.85
C ALA A 176 -13.40 13.28 -22.03
N GLN A 177 -13.68 12.04 -22.42
CA GLN A 177 -14.64 11.71 -23.47
C GLN A 177 -16.05 12.23 -23.14
N LYS A 178 -16.53 12.02 -21.91
CA LYS A 178 -17.83 12.51 -21.46
C LYS A 178 -17.92 14.04 -21.44
N ALA A 179 -16.81 14.71 -21.13
CA ALA A 179 -16.74 16.17 -21.10
C ALA A 179 -16.46 16.80 -22.49
N GLY A 180 -16.19 16.02 -23.52
CA GLY A 180 -15.83 16.51 -24.86
C GLY A 180 -14.50 17.24 -24.92
N VAL A 181 -13.55 16.88 -24.06
CA VAL A 181 -12.21 17.49 -23.97
C VAL A 181 -11.10 16.47 -24.18
N THR A 182 -9.88 16.93 -24.40
CA THR A 182 -8.73 16.02 -24.49
C THR A 182 -8.36 15.47 -23.11
N PHE A 183 -7.63 14.33 -23.08
CA PHE A 183 -7.09 13.76 -21.84
C PHE A 183 -6.25 14.79 -21.06
N ASP A 184 -5.38 15.54 -21.75
CA ASP A 184 -4.51 16.55 -21.12
C ASP A 184 -5.32 17.69 -20.51
N GLN A 185 -6.35 18.18 -21.21
CA GLN A 185 -7.27 19.18 -20.66
C GLN A 185 -8.00 18.67 -19.42
N GLN A 186 -8.44 17.42 -19.44
CA GLN A 186 -9.06 16.80 -18.26
C GLN A 186 -8.08 16.72 -17.08
N ILE A 187 -6.81 16.32 -17.32
CA ILE A 187 -5.79 16.27 -16.26
C ILE A 187 -5.52 17.66 -15.69
N VAL A 188 -5.43 18.70 -16.51
CA VAL A 188 -5.27 20.08 -16.04
C VAL A 188 -6.41 20.47 -15.08
N THR A 189 -7.65 20.18 -15.45
CA THR A 189 -8.82 20.44 -14.59
C THR A 189 -8.77 19.64 -13.29
N GLU A 190 -8.48 18.36 -13.36
CA GLU A 190 -8.45 17.45 -12.17
C GLU A 190 -7.30 17.78 -11.21
N THR A 191 -6.23 18.42 -11.70
CA THR A 191 -5.04 18.76 -10.89
C THR A 191 -4.94 20.24 -10.55
N GLU A 192 -6.01 21.00 -10.77
CA GLU A 192 -6.04 22.44 -10.48
C GLU A 192 -5.71 22.77 -9.01
N ASN A 193 -6.11 21.90 -8.10
CA ASN A 193 -5.86 22.04 -6.67
C ASN A 193 -4.57 21.31 -6.20
N VAL A 194 -3.80 20.72 -7.11
CA VAL A 194 -2.53 20.06 -6.80
C VAL A 194 -1.40 21.06 -7.07
N PRO A 195 -0.57 21.43 -6.10
CA PRO A 195 0.54 22.37 -6.30
C PRO A 195 1.47 22.01 -7.47
N LEU A 196 1.81 20.74 -7.64
CA LEU A 196 2.64 20.25 -8.75
C LEU A 196 1.90 20.15 -10.09
N ARG A 197 0.59 20.50 -10.15
CA ARG A 197 -0.24 20.49 -11.36
C ARG A 197 -0.20 19.18 -12.16
N LYS A 198 0.01 18.08 -11.48
CA LYS A 198 0.05 16.73 -12.09
C LYS A 198 -0.42 15.67 -11.10
N TYR A 199 -0.82 14.54 -11.63
CA TYR A 199 -0.91 13.30 -10.87
C TYR A 199 0.45 12.58 -10.84
N GLY A 200 0.70 11.81 -9.78
CA GLY A 200 1.87 10.94 -9.69
C GLY A 200 1.87 9.85 -10.75
N GLN A 201 3.05 9.39 -11.13
CA GLN A 201 3.22 8.21 -11.98
C GLN A 201 3.53 6.97 -11.12
N PRO A 202 3.13 5.76 -11.53
CA PRO A 202 3.50 4.53 -10.81
C PRO A 202 5.00 4.39 -10.55
N ALA A 203 5.85 4.84 -11.47
CA ALA A 203 7.30 4.83 -11.31
C ALA A 203 7.79 5.76 -10.19
N GLU A 204 7.13 6.92 -9.99
CA GLU A 204 7.46 7.84 -8.89
C GLU A 204 7.09 7.21 -7.53
N VAL A 205 5.95 6.51 -7.46
CA VAL A 205 5.55 5.75 -6.27
C VAL A 205 6.55 4.62 -5.99
N ALA A 206 6.97 3.88 -7.02
CA ALA A 206 7.97 2.82 -6.89
C ALA A 206 9.29 3.36 -6.34
N GLY A 207 9.77 4.51 -6.83
CA GLY A 207 10.97 5.17 -6.31
C GLY A 207 10.85 5.55 -4.84
N ALA A 208 9.68 6.07 -4.41
CA ALA A 208 9.43 6.37 -3.00
C ALA A 208 9.43 5.10 -2.13
N VAL A 209 8.84 4.00 -2.61
CA VAL A 209 8.86 2.69 -1.93
C VAL A 209 10.29 2.18 -1.82
N GLU A 210 11.09 2.22 -2.89
CA GLU A 210 12.50 1.79 -2.88
C GLU A 210 13.32 2.61 -1.87
N ALA A 211 13.15 3.93 -1.85
CA ALA A 211 13.80 4.79 -0.87
C ALA A 211 13.43 4.38 0.57
N LEU A 212 12.14 4.13 0.84
CA LEU A 212 11.67 3.72 2.17
C LEU A 212 12.11 2.31 2.57
N LEU A 213 12.46 1.46 1.64
CA LEU A 213 13.04 0.14 1.90
C LEU A 213 14.58 0.16 1.98
N SER A 214 15.23 1.25 1.57
CA SER A 214 16.70 1.40 1.56
C SER A 214 17.25 2.02 2.85
N CYS A 215 18.58 2.18 2.93
CA CYS A 215 19.25 2.88 4.04
C CYS A 215 18.81 4.35 4.21
N PHE A 216 18.21 4.97 3.18
CA PHE A 216 17.62 6.30 3.30
C PHE A 216 16.67 6.43 4.51
N SER A 217 15.94 5.38 4.83
CA SER A 217 14.95 5.37 5.91
C SER A 217 15.46 4.78 7.24
N ASP A 218 16.77 4.65 7.43
CA ASP A 218 17.32 4.03 8.66
C ASP A 218 17.00 4.81 9.95
N HIS A 219 16.60 6.09 9.83
CA HIS A 219 16.15 6.90 10.96
C HIS A 219 14.70 7.38 10.78
N ILE A 220 13.89 6.67 9.98
CA ILE A 220 12.49 7.01 9.70
C ILE A 220 11.62 5.81 10.06
N THR A 221 10.75 5.95 11.07
CA THR A 221 9.75 4.95 11.44
C THR A 221 8.50 5.59 12.05
N GLY A 222 7.36 4.97 11.86
CA GLY A 222 6.07 5.45 12.38
C GLY A 222 5.58 6.75 11.74
N THR A 223 6.02 7.05 10.52
CA THR A 223 5.67 8.27 9.79
C THR A 223 4.64 7.97 8.71
N ASN A 224 3.71 8.93 8.53
CA ASN A 224 2.81 8.94 7.38
C ASN A 224 3.35 9.95 6.36
N ILE A 225 3.85 9.43 5.24
CA ILE A 225 4.51 10.22 4.19
C ILE A 225 3.50 10.48 3.07
N MET A 226 3.28 11.75 2.76
CA MET A 226 2.39 12.17 1.67
C MET A 226 3.14 12.11 0.33
N HIS A 227 2.55 11.43 -0.65
CA HIS A 227 3.02 11.36 -2.03
C HIS A 227 1.88 11.85 -2.95
N ASP A 228 1.59 13.15 -2.92
CA ASP A 228 0.36 13.71 -3.45
C ASP A 228 0.52 15.01 -4.24
N GLY A 229 1.75 15.39 -4.54
CA GLY A 229 2.04 16.63 -5.26
C GLY A 229 1.72 17.90 -4.46
N GLY A 230 1.57 17.79 -3.14
CA GLY A 230 1.22 18.91 -2.24
C GLY A 230 -0.28 19.13 -2.08
N PHE A 231 -1.12 18.19 -2.50
CA PHE A 231 -2.58 18.34 -2.41
C PHE A 231 -3.08 18.44 -0.96
N THR A 232 -2.53 17.65 -0.06
CA THR A 232 -2.90 17.65 1.36
C THR A 232 -2.49 18.98 2.03
N ARG A 233 -3.43 19.61 2.71
CA ARG A 233 -3.21 20.88 3.41
C ARG A 233 -3.01 20.74 4.91
N ALA A 234 -2.99 19.51 5.42
CA ALA A 234 -2.69 19.21 6.83
C ALA A 234 -1.17 19.18 7.06
N TYR A 235 -0.74 19.67 8.22
CA TYR A 235 0.64 19.66 8.70
C TYR A 235 0.90 18.40 9.54
#